data_c071e2f757a87ac00772d445938fbd67
#
_entry.id   c071e2f757a87ac00772d445938fbd67
#
_cell.length_a   1.000
_cell.length_b   1.000
_cell.length_c   1.000
_cell.angle_alpha   90.00
_cell.angle_beta   90.00
_cell.angle_gamma   90.00
#
_symmetry.space_group_name_H-M   'P 1'
#
loop_
_entity.id
_entity.type
_entity.pdbx_description
1 polymer ?
#
loop_
_entity_poly.entity_id
_entity_poly.type
_entity_poly.pdbx_seq_one_letter_code
_entity_poly.pdbx_strand_id
1 'polypeptide(L)'
;MNQPNAESIVRRATAAFNSGRPDEARELCEKGLARTPGEPMLHHLLAAVLFSKNEIQPARKHVETSLARKPGNAAAHLLAARIARAAGDFDAALLHLDRAITIKPQRDAFLEKARTLDQSGQRPLAREAWRAILDVVPQHREAAARFGRLAWEDGDHTAAAAYLERAAVTDAPASVWFDLGLVRQDLRDYDKATAAYRKALDKKPDYAEAALNLGIVLQEAGDLDSAMRAYREAYRLRPQAFGKIAMALTSASHGRLWIDEAALRRSLGG
;
A
#
# COMPACT_ATOMS: atom_id res chain seq x y z
N MET A 1 -22.78 -31.97 -32.34
CA MET A 1 -22.58 -31.03 -31.23
C MET A 1 -21.51 -30.03 -31.64
N ASN A 2 -21.87 -28.77 -31.86
CA ASN A 2 -20.88 -27.74 -32.21
C ASN A 2 -19.90 -27.56 -31.01
N GLN A 3 -18.65 -27.89 -31.23
CA GLN A 3 -17.63 -27.70 -30.21
C GLN A 3 -17.46 -26.20 -29.93
N PRO A 4 -17.39 -25.79 -28.66
CA PRO A 4 -17.23 -24.38 -28.34
C PRO A 4 -15.93 -23.83 -28.96
N ASN A 5 -16.05 -22.78 -29.76
CA ASN A 5 -14.90 -22.08 -30.33
C ASN A 5 -14.09 -21.39 -29.22
N ALA A 6 -12.85 -20.96 -29.48
CA ALA A 6 -11.97 -20.33 -28.51
C ALA A 6 -12.63 -19.11 -27.83
N GLU A 7 -13.39 -18.33 -28.59
CA GLU A 7 -14.11 -17.15 -28.08
C GLU A 7 -15.19 -17.51 -27.04
N SER A 8 -15.92 -18.60 -27.25
CA SER A 8 -16.88 -19.11 -26.28
C SER A 8 -16.22 -19.56 -24.99
N ILE A 9 -15.04 -20.21 -25.10
CA ILE A 9 -14.27 -20.64 -23.93
C ILE A 9 -13.74 -19.42 -23.17
N VAL A 10 -13.20 -18.41 -23.87
CA VAL A 10 -12.75 -17.15 -23.25
C VAL A 10 -13.88 -16.50 -22.48
N ARG A 11 -15.06 -16.35 -23.07
CA ARG A 11 -16.21 -15.74 -22.39
C ARG A 11 -16.61 -16.50 -21.12
N ARG A 12 -16.68 -17.83 -21.18
CA ARG A 12 -17.02 -18.67 -20.02
C ARG A 12 -15.98 -18.59 -18.92
N ALA A 13 -14.70 -18.68 -19.30
CA ALA A 13 -13.61 -18.59 -18.34
C ALA A 13 -13.51 -17.20 -17.68
N THR A 14 -13.76 -16.13 -18.46
CA THR A 14 -13.86 -14.76 -17.91
C THR A 14 -15.03 -14.62 -16.93
N ALA A 15 -16.20 -15.18 -17.27
CA ALA A 15 -17.35 -15.17 -16.39
C ALA A 15 -17.09 -15.94 -15.09
N ALA A 16 -16.45 -17.10 -15.16
CA ALA A 16 -16.06 -17.89 -13.99
C ALA A 16 -15.09 -17.09 -13.08
N PHE A 17 -14.06 -16.48 -13.68
CA PHE A 17 -13.08 -15.67 -12.95
C PHE A 17 -13.73 -14.48 -12.25
N ASN A 18 -14.56 -13.71 -12.96
CA ASN A 18 -15.25 -12.55 -12.41
C ASN A 18 -16.29 -12.92 -11.32
N SER A 19 -16.76 -14.16 -11.33
CA SER A 19 -17.67 -14.70 -10.29
C SER A 19 -16.92 -15.32 -9.10
N GLY A 20 -15.60 -15.11 -8.99
CA GLY A 20 -14.80 -15.63 -7.87
C GLY A 20 -14.56 -17.14 -7.93
N ARG A 21 -14.62 -17.75 -9.12
CA ARG A 21 -14.37 -19.18 -9.35
C ARG A 21 -13.07 -19.39 -10.16
N PRO A 22 -11.89 -19.09 -9.58
CA PRO A 22 -10.62 -19.12 -10.31
C PRO A 22 -10.23 -20.54 -10.77
N ASP A 23 -10.58 -21.58 -10.03
CA ASP A 23 -10.25 -22.97 -10.42
C ASP A 23 -11.03 -23.40 -11.65
N GLU A 24 -12.31 -23.08 -11.74
CA GLU A 24 -13.12 -23.31 -12.95
C GLU A 24 -12.58 -22.53 -14.15
N ALA A 25 -12.21 -21.25 -13.92
CA ALA A 25 -11.60 -20.42 -14.97
C ALA A 25 -10.29 -21.03 -15.47
N ARG A 26 -9.44 -21.56 -14.58
CA ARG A 26 -8.20 -22.25 -14.91
C ARG A 26 -8.47 -23.47 -15.80
N GLU A 27 -9.36 -24.37 -15.36
CA GLU A 27 -9.71 -25.56 -16.17
C GLU A 27 -10.21 -25.21 -17.57
N LEU A 28 -11.08 -24.20 -17.67
CA LEU A 28 -11.60 -23.75 -18.95
C LEU A 28 -10.48 -23.22 -19.86
N CYS A 29 -9.53 -22.43 -19.32
CA CYS A 29 -8.38 -21.95 -20.06
C CYS A 29 -7.47 -23.10 -20.51
N GLU A 30 -7.13 -24.03 -19.64
CA GLU A 30 -6.29 -25.18 -19.95
C GLU A 30 -6.92 -26.10 -21.03
N LYS A 31 -8.23 -26.40 -20.90
CA LYS A 31 -9.00 -27.14 -21.91
C LYS A 31 -9.05 -26.38 -23.25
N GLY A 32 -9.13 -25.07 -23.22
CA GLY A 32 -9.09 -24.23 -24.42
C GLY A 32 -7.71 -24.22 -25.07
N LEU A 33 -6.65 -24.10 -24.31
CA LEU A 33 -5.25 -24.10 -24.79
C LEU A 33 -4.82 -25.46 -25.31
N ALA A 34 -5.38 -26.56 -24.77
CA ALA A 34 -5.15 -27.89 -25.34
C ALA A 34 -5.65 -28.03 -26.79
N ARG A 35 -6.65 -27.21 -27.17
CA ARG A 35 -7.21 -27.19 -28.53
C ARG A 35 -6.60 -26.10 -29.41
N THR A 36 -6.33 -24.93 -28.79
CA THR A 36 -5.79 -23.74 -29.46
C THR A 36 -4.57 -23.23 -28.67
N PRO A 37 -3.41 -23.90 -28.77
CA PRO A 37 -2.24 -23.58 -27.94
C PRO A 37 -1.68 -22.17 -28.12
N GLY A 38 -2.04 -21.47 -29.18
CA GLY A 38 -1.56 -20.11 -29.46
C GLY A 38 -2.57 -19.01 -29.20
N GLU A 39 -3.72 -19.29 -28.58
CA GLU A 39 -4.77 -18.28 -28.38
C GLU A 39 -4.37 -17.24 -27.32
N PRO A 40 -4.08 -15.99 -27.71
CA PRO A 40 -3.50 -14.99 -26.80
C PRO A 40 -4.44 -14.61 -25.66
N MET A 41 -5.76 -14.63 -25.88
CA MET A 41 -6.72 -14.26 -24.85
C MET A 41 -6.85 -15.33 -23.76
N LEU A 42 -6.72 -16.61 -24.12
CA LEU A 42 -6.69 -17.69 -23.13
C LEU A 42 -5.41 -17.64 -22.29
N HIS A 43 -4.26 -17.37 -22.92
CA HIS A 43 -3.02 -17.16 -22.18
C HIS A 43 -3.09 -15.95 -21.24
N HIS A 44 -3.65 -14.83 -21.69
CA HIS A 44 -3.85 -13.65 -20.85
C HIS A 44 -4.74 -13.97 -19.64
N LEU A 45 -5.87 -14.63 -19.87
CA LEU A 45 -6.79 -14.97 -18.79
C LEU A 45 -6.19 -15.98 -17.81
N LEU A 46 -5.50 -17.01 -18.32
CA LEU A 46 -4.81 -17.97 -17.47
C LEU A 46 -3.72 -17.30 -16.63
N ALA A 47 -2.98 -16.35 -17.20
CA ALA A 47 -2.03 -15.55 -16.44
C ALA A 47 -2.70 -14.75 -15.32
N ALA A 48 -3.86 -14.14 -15.57
CA ALA A 48 -4.62 -13.42 -14.56
C ALA A 48 -5.11 -14.35 -13.43
N VAL A 49 -5.60 -15.53 -13.78
CA VAL A 49 -6.02 -16.55 -12.80
C VAL A 49 -4.84 -17.02 -11.94
N LEU A 50 -3.72 -17.37 -12.55
CA LEU A 50 -2.51 -17.82 -11.86
C LEU A 50 -1.95 -16.72 -10.95
N PHE A 51 -1.94 -15.47 -11.42
CA PHE A 51 -1.52 -14.33 -10.64
C PHE A 51 -2.41 -14.10 -9.41
N SER A 52 -3.73 -14.25 -9.54
CA SER A 52 -4.67 -14.16 -8.40
C SER A 52 -4.44 -15.23 -7.34
N LYS A 53 -3.83 -16.35 -7.72
CA LYS A 53 -3.43 -17.44 -6.81
C LYS A 53 -1.99 -17.32 -6.32
N ASN A 54 -1.33 -16.19 -6.58
CA ASN A 54 0.07 -15.94 -6.25
C ASN A 54 1.07 -16.88 -6.94
N GLU A 55 0.67 -17.52 -8.07
CA GLU A 55 1.53 -18.36 -8.90
C GLU A 55 2.31 -17.48 -9.89
N ILE A 56 3.28 -16.71 -9.39
CA ILE A 56 3.93 -15.62 -10.13
C ILE A 56 4.67 -16.10 -11.38
N GLN A 57 5.50 -17.15 -11.28
CA GLN A 57 6.30 -17.64 -12.42
C GLN A 57 5.45 -18.26 -13.54
N PRO A 58 4.48 -19.14 -13.25
CA PRO A 58 3.53 -19.60 -14.26
C PRO A 58 2.73 -18.47 -14.91
N ALA A 59 2.26 -17.48 -14.12
CA ALA A 59 1.57 -16.31 -14.65
C ALA A 59 2.44 -15.51 -15.64
N ARG A 60 3.72 -15.28 -15.28
CA ARG A 60 4.71 -14.60 -16.16
C ARG A 60 4.82 -15.30 -17.50
N LYS A 61 5.04 -16.62 -17.52
CA LYS A 61 5.16 -17.38 -18.76
C LYS A 61 3.94 -17.23 -19.66
N HIS A 62 2.75 -17.29 -19.09
CA HIS A 62 1.52 -17.18 -19.89
C HIS A 62 1.29 -15.75 -20.40
N VAL A 63 1.54 -14.71 -19.62
CA VAL A 63 1.38 -13.33 -20.11
C VAL A 63 2.41 -12.98 -21.21
N GLU A 64 3.64 -13.47 -21.10
CA GLU A 64 4.67 -13.35 -22.12
C GLU A 64 4.26 -14.05 -23.43
N THR A 65 3.70 -15.26 -23.33
CA THR A 65 3.15 -15.98 -24.49
C THR A 65 2.01 -15.20 -25.15
N SER A 66 1.11 -14.62 -24.36
CA SER A 66 0.04 -13.75 -24.85
C SER A 66 0.59 -12.55 -25.61
N LEU A 67 1.57 -11.87 -25.04
CA LEU A 67 2.21 -10.68 -25.63
C LEU A 67 3.03 -11.00 -26.88
N ALA A 68 3.70 -12.15 -26.93
CA ALA A 68 4.40 -12.60 -28.12
C ALA A 68 3.45 -12.79 -29.32
N ARG A 69 2.20 -13.19 -29.07
CA ARG A 69 1.16 -13.36 -30.10
C ARG A 69 0.40 -12.07 -30.42
N LYS A 70 0.21 -11.21 -29.43
CA LYS A 70 -0.54 -9.95 -29.57
C LYS A 70 0.17 -8.81 -28.82
N PRO A 71 1.25 -8.24 -29.39
CA PRO A 71 2.05 -7.20 -28.72
C PRO A 71 1.29 -5.89 -28.41
N GLY A 72 0.24 -5.59 -29.17
CA GLY A 72 -0.59 -4.40 -28.98
C GLY A 72 -1.69 -4.54 -27.93
N ASN A 73 -1.60 -5.51 -27.00
CA ASN A 73 -2.61 -5.68 -25.96
C ASN A 73 -2.23 -4.92 -24.68
N ALA A 74 -2.78 -3.71 -24.54
CA ALA A 74 -2.54 -2.87 -23.35
C ALA A 74 -2.89 -3.57 -22.02
N ALA A 75 -3.98 -4.38 -21.98
CA ALA A 75 -4.37 -5.10 -20.78
C ALA A 75 -3.36 -6.21 -20.42
N ALA A 76 -2.78 -6.87 -21.42
CA ALA A 76 -1.74 -7.88 -21.17
C ALA A 76 -0.44 -7.22 -20.68
N HIS A 77 -0.07 -6.05 -21.21
CA HIS A 77 1.04 -5.28 -20.67
C HIS A 77 0.79 -4.83 -19.23
N LEU A 78 -0.41 -4.37 -18.90
CA LEU A 78 -0.75 -4.00 -17.53
C LEU A 78 -0.66 -5.20 -16.57
N LEU A 79 -1.13 -6.37 -16.99
CA LEU A 79 -1.00 -7.61 -16.21
C LEU A 79 0.47 -8.02 -16.05
N ALA A 80 1.25 -7.96 -17.13
CA ALA A 80 2.69 -8.26 -17.09
C ALA A 80 3.44 -7.35 -16.11
N ALA A 81 3.09 -6.08 -16.10
CA ALA A 81 3.64 -5.11 -15.15
C ALA A 81 3.31 -5.46 -13.69
N ARG A 82 2.07 -5.84 -13.40
CA ARG A 82 1.65 -6.27 -12.05
C ARG A 82 2.40 -7.51 -11.60
N ILE A 83 2.56 -8.48 -12.50
CA ILE A 83 3.32 -9.72 -12.25
C ILE A 83 4.80 -9.40 -12.00
N ALA A 84 5.42 -8.58 -12.85
CA ALA A 84 6.83 -8.18 -12.72
C ALA A 84 7.06 -7.42 -11.40
N ARG A 85 6.19 -6.47 -11.04
CA ARG A 85 6.25 -5.75 -9.76
C ARG A 85 6.12 -6.70 -8.56
N ALA A 86 5.21 -7.67 -8.60
CA ALA A 86 5.06 -8.68 -7.55
C ALA A 86 6.29 -9.59 -7.42
N ALA A 87 7.03 -9.79 -8.53
CA ALA A 87 8.31 -10.50 -8.54
C ALA A 87 9.50 -9.63 -8.10
N GLY A 88 9.30 -8.33 -7.84
CA GLY A 88 10.37 -7.38 -7.53
C GLY A 88 11.15 -6.86 -8.74
N ASP A 89 10.72 -7.21 -9.94
CA ASP A 89 11.33 -6.78 -11.21
C ASP A 89 10.71 -5.45 -11.64
N PHE A 90 11.13 -4.36 -10.97
CA PHE A 90 10.54 -3.04 -11.16
C PHE A 90 10.84 -2.45 -12.54
N ASP A 91 12.01 -2.74 -13.10
CA ASP A 91 12.39 -2.23 -14.44
C ASP A 91 11.52 -2.84 -15.53
N ALA A 92 11.32 -4.16 -15.50
CA ALA A 92 10.37 -4.83 -16.39
C ALA A 92 8.95 -4.32 -16.20
N ALA A 93 8.53 -4.08 -14.95
CA ALA A 93 7.21 -3.53 -14.66
C ALA A 93 7.00 -2.15 -15.28
N LEU A 94 7.96 -1.24 -15.13
CA LEU A 94 7.91 0.11 -15.71
C LEU A 94 7.89 0.07 -17.25
N LEU A 95 8.72 -0.79 -17.85
CA LEU A 95 8.71 -0.98 -19.31
C LEU A 95 7.34 -1.42 -19.84
N HIS A 96 6.71 -2.38 -19.16
CA HIS A 96 5.37 -2.83 -19.53
C HIS A 96 4.30 -1.76 -19.29
N LEU A 97 4.42 -0.94 -18.26
CA LEU A 97 3.50 0.17 -17.99
C LEU A 97 3.59 1.25 -19.04
N ASP A 98 4.80 1.61 -19.47
CA ASP A 98 5.01 2.57 -20.56
C ASP A 98 4.39 2.08 -21.87
N ARG A 99 4.54 0.80 -22.17
CA ARG A 99 3.88 0.16 -23.33
C ARG A 99 2.36 0.20 -23.20
N ALA A 100 1.82 -0.16 -22.04
CA ALA A 100 0.37 -0.13 -21.79
C ALA A 100 -0.21 1.28 -21.99
N ILE A 101 0.46 2.30 -21.44
CA ILE A 101 0.06 3.71 -21.54
C ILE A 101 0.15 4.20 -23.00
N THR A 102 1.21 3.86 -23.71
CA THR A 102 1.39 4.24 -25.14
C THR A 102 0.29 3.63 -26.02
N ILE A 103 -0.06 2.35 -25.80
CA ILE A 103 -1.11 1.67 -26.58
C ILE A 103 -2.49 2.24 -26.26
N LYS A 104 -2.78 2.38 -24.96
CA LYS A 104 -4.06 2.90 -24.48
C LYS A 104 -3.89 3.55 -23.11
N PRO A 105 -3.90 4.89 -23.02
CA PRO A 105 -3.84 5.59 -21.75
C PRO A 105 -5.06 5.22 -20.88
N GLN A 106 -4.82 4.52 -19.79
CA GLN A 106 -5.86 4.14 -18.84
C GLN A 106 -5.42 4.52 -17.43
N ARG A 107 -6.36 5.00 -16.63
CA ARG A 107 -6.13 5.40 -15.23
C ARG A 107 -5.36 4.33 -14.44
N ASP A 108 -5.72 3.07 -14.59
CA ASP A 108 -5.09 1.96 -13.86
C ASP A 108 -3.61 1.82 -14.19
N ALA A 109 -3.21 2.06 -15.44
CA ALA A 109 -1.79 1.98 -15.84
C ALA A 109 -0.96 3.09 -15.18
N PHE A 110 -1.50 4.32 -15.09
CA PHE A 110 -0.82 5.42 -14.38
C PHE A 110 -0.73 5.16 -12.88
N LEU A 111 -1.78 4.61 -12.26
CA LEU A 111 -1.76 4.22 -10.84
C LEU A 111 -0.72 3.13 -10.57
N GLU A 112 -0.69 2.10 -11.41
CA GLU A 112 0.33 1.04 -11.27
C GLU A 112 1.74 1.57 -11.50
N LYS A 113 1.95 2.54 -12.42
CA LYS A 113 3.24 3.18 -12.63
C LYS A 113 3.68 3.96 -11.38
N ALA A 114 2.81 4.77 -10.82
CA ALA A 114 3.10 5.49 -9.59
C ALA A 114 3.44 4.54 -8.41
N ARG A 115 2.66 3.46 -8.23
CA ARG A 115 2.94 2.42 -7.23
C ARG A 115 4.28 1.72 -7.45
N THR A 116 4.63 1.44 -8.70
CA THR A 116 5.88 0.78 -9.06
C THR A 116 7.08 1.66 -8.77
N LEU A 117 7.01 2.95 -9.13
CA LEU A 117 8.03 3.94 -8.83
C LEU A 117 8.23 4.13 -7.33
N ASP A 118 7.13 4.16 -6.57
CA ASP A 118 7.14 4.27 -5.10
C ASP A 118 7.83 3.05 -4.46
N GLN A 119 7.46 1.84 -4.88
CA GLN A 119 8.04 0.60 -4.36
C GLN A 119 9.50 0.38 -4.76
N SER A 120 9.91 0.86 -5.93
CA SER A 120 11.31 0.78 -6.39
C SER A 120 12.22 1.83 -5.74
N GLY A 121 11.68 2.71 -4.90
CA GLY A 121 12.44 3.78 -4.25
C GLY A 121 12.82 4.94 -5.17
N GLN A 122 12.26 5.03 -6.38
CA GLN A 122 12.46 6.14 -7.32
C GLN A 122 11.64 7.36 -6.91
N ARG A 123 11.94 7.92 -5.73
CA ARG A 123 11.14 8.94 -5.03
C ARG A 123 10.76 10.16 -5.87
N PRO A 124 11.69 10.81 -6.61
CA PRO A 124 11.33 11.98 -7.42
C PRO A 124 10.27 11.64 -8.48
N LEU A 125 10.46 10.53 -9.19
CA LEU A 125 9.52 10.08 -10.23
C LEU A 125 8.19 9.61 -9.64
N ALA A 126 8.22 8.95 -8.49
CA ALA A 126 7.00 8.55 -7.77
C ALA A 126 6.18 9.78 -7.36
N ARG A 127 6.85 10.81 -6.82
CA ARG A 127 6.20 12.07 -6.45
C ARG A 127 5.53 12.76 -7.64
N GLU A 128 6.23 12.86 -8.76
CA GLU A 128 5.66 13.41 -10.00
C GLU A 128 4.46 12.60 -10.50
N ALA A 129 4.57 11.26 -10.49
CA ALA A 129 3.49 10.39 -10.93
C ALA A 129 2.24 10.51 -10.04
N TRP A 130 2.41 10.55 -8.70
CA TRP A 130 1.29 10.76 -7.78
C TRP A 130 0.67 12.14 -7.92
N ARG A 131 1.49 13.19 -8.15
CA ARG A 131 1.01 14.54 -8.41
C ARG A 131 0.18 14.61 -9.68
N ALA A 132 0.66 14.03 -10.78
CA ALA A 132 -0.07 14.00 -12.05
C ALA A 132 -1.46 13.33 -11.90
N ILE A 133 -1.58 12.30 -11.06
CA ILE A 133 -2.88 11.69 -10.75
C ILE A 133 -3.78 12.67 -9.99
N LEU A 134 -3.23 13.44 -9.05
CA LEU A 134 -3.99 14.41 -8.25
C LEU A 134 -4.42 15.63 -9.08
N ASP A 135 -3.64 16.02 -10.08
CA ASP A 135 -3.99 17.11 -11.01
C ASP A 135 -5.23 16.75 -11.83
N VAL A 136 -5.42 15.45 -12.17
CA VAL A 136 -6.58 14.96 -12.91
C VAL A 136 -7.73 14.57 -11.97
N VAL A 137 -7.43 13.96 -10.84
CA VAL A 137 -8.42 13.49 -9.84
C VAL A 137 -8.02 14.01 -8.46
N PRO A 138 -8.34 15.26 -8.13
CA PRO A 138 -7.92 15.89 -6.88
C PRO A 138 -8.32 15.13 -5.61
N GLN A 139 -9.40 14.36 -5.65
CA GLN A 139 -9.91 13.59 -4.50
C GLN A 139 -9.44 12.13 -4.49
N HIS A 140 -8.39 11.78 -5.26
CA HIS A 140 -7.86 10.42 -5.28
C HIS A 140 -7.13 10.11 -3.97
N ARG A 141 -7.78 9.38 -3.07
CA ARG A 141 -7.33 9.14 -1.69
C ARG A 141 -5.93 8.51 -1.61
N GLU A 142 -5.69 7.44 -2.39
CA GLU A 142 -4.38 6.77 -2.39
C GLU A 142 -3.29 7.71 -2.89
N ALA A 143 -3.54 8.47 -3.96
CA ALA A 143 -2.56 9.43 -4.46
C ALA A 143 -2.29 10.53 -3.44
N ALA A 144 -3.32 11.03 -2.76
CA ALA A 144 -3.17 12.00 -1.68
C ALA A 144 -2.34 11.44 -0.52
N ALA A 145 -2.61 10.21 -0.08
CA ALA A 145 -1.85 9.57 0.98
C ALA A 145 -0.37 9.38 0.61
N ARG A 146 -0.10 8.87 -0.60
CA ARG A 146 1.25 8.62 -1.07
C ARG A 146 2.03 9.91 -1.33
N PHE A 147 1.41 10.89 -2.00
CA PHE A 147 2.02 12.18 -2.22
C PHE A 147 2.30 12.91 -0.90
N GLY A 148 1.34 12.89 0.03
CA GLY A 148 1.51 13.48 1.37
C GLY A 148 2.65 12.84 2.16
N ARG A 149 2.80 11.52 2.08
CA ARG A 149 3.94 10.80 2.68
C ARG A 149 5.27 11.24 2.09
N LEU A 150 5.36 11.27 0.76
CA LEU A 150 6.59 11.71 0.06
C LEU A 150 6.91 13.18 0.38
N ALA A 151 5.91 14.05 0.44
CA ALA A 151 6.10 15.44 0.82
C ALA A 151 6.66 15.58 2.25
N TRP A 152 6.16 14.76 3.18
CA TRP A 152 6.68 14.71 4.55
C TRP A 152 8.16 14.28 4.59
N GLU A 153 8.50 13.23 3.87
CA GLU A 153 9.86 12.72 3.78
C GLU A 153 10.83 13.71 3.13
N ASP A 154 10.32 14.61 2.28
CA ASP A 154 11.07 15.73 1.67
C ASP A 154 11.12 16.98 2.57
N GLY A 155 10.48 16.95 3.75
CA GLY A 155 10.43 18.06 4.71
C GLY A 155 9.35 19.11 4.45
N ASP A 156 8.49 18.94 3.44
CA ASP A 156 7.34 19.82 3.19
C ASP A 156 6.14 19.41 4.07
N HIS A 157 6.27 19.67 5.37
CA HIS A 157 5.26 19.28 6.37
C HIS A 157 3.90 19.94 6.11
N THR A 158 3.88 21.13 5.53
CA THR A 158 2.62 21.84 5.24
C THR A 158 1.85 21.16 4.12
N ALA A 159 2.51 20.86 2.99
CA ALA A 159 1.88 20.11 1.92
C ALA A 159 1.49 18.70 2.38
N ALA A 160 2.38 18.02 3.13
CA ALA A 160 2.12 16.71 3.67
C ALA A 160 0.83 16.66 4.50
N ALA A 161 0.65 17.61 5.44
CA ALA A 161 -0.55 17.70 6.26
C ALA A 161 -1.81 17.89 5.40
N ALA A 162 -1.78 18.81 4.43
CA ALA A 162 -2.92 19.09 3.57
C ALA A 162 -3.36 17.86 2.74
N TYR A 163 -2.41 17.12 2.18
CA TYR A 163 -2.72 15.93 1.39
C TYR A 163 -3.12 14.73 2.26
N LEU A 164 -2.47 14.52 3.40
CA LEU A 164 -2.85 13.45 4.33
C LEU A 164 -4.22 13.69 4.95
N GLU A 165 -4.62 14.92 5.27
CA GLU A 165 -5.98 15.23 5.71
C GLU A 165 -7.03 14.88 4.67
N ARG A 166 -6.76 15.12 3.38
CA ARG A 166 -7.66 14.71 2.29
C ARG A 166 -7.79 13.19 2.18
N ALA A 167 -6.73 12.45 2.53
CA ALA A 167 -6.74 10.99 2.52
C ALA A 167 -7.34 10.40 3.80
N ALA A 168 -7.23 11.07 4.95
CA ALA A 168 -7.62 10.62 6.27
C ALA A 168 -9.14 10.75 6.52
N VAL A 169 -9.92 9.97 5.76
CA VAL A 169 -11.38 9.90 5.89
C VAL A 169 -11.79 8.67 6.72
N THR A 170 -13.07 8.57 7.04
CA THR A 170 -13.62 7.56 7.98
C THR A 170 -13.18 6.12 7.70
N ASP A 171 -13.04 5.73 6.43
CA ASP A 171 -12.63 4.39 5.98
C ASP A 171 -11.12 4.28 5.66
N ALA A 172 -10.33 5.34 5.91
CA ALA A 172 -8.89 5.31 5.69
C ALA A 172 -8.20 4.26 6.57
N PRO A 173 -7.16 3.58 6.05
CA PRO A 173 -6.39 2.62 6.82
C PRO A 173 -5.61 3.30 7.96
N ALA A 174 -5.27 2.53 8.99
CA ALA A 174 -4.52 3.01 10.15
C ALA A 174 -3.21 3.73 9.80
N SER A 175 -2.54 3.28 8.73
CA SER A 175 -1.28 3.88 8.27
C SER A 175 -1.43 5.33 7.82
N VAL A 176 -2.55 5.70 7.19
CA VAL A 176 -2.81 7.08 6.76
C VAL A 176 -3.01 7.99 7.97
N TRP A 177 -3.76 7.54 8.97
CA TRP A 177 -3.94 8.27 10.22
C TRP A 177 -2.64 8.38 11.01
N PHE A 178 -1.82 7.34 10.98
CA PHE A 178 -0.50 7.35 11.61
C PHE A 178 0.44 8.36 10.92
N ASP A 179 0.50 8.36 9.59
CA ASP A 179 1.31 9.31 8.82
C ASP A 179 0.85 10.77 9.07
N LEU A 180 -0.46 11.01 9.15
CA LEU A 180 -0.99 12.33 9.53
C LEU A 180 -0.57 12.73 10.95
N GLY A 181 -0.57 11.77 11.88
CA GLY A 181 -0.07 11.98 13.25
C GLY A 181 1.39 12.44 13.28
N LEU A 182 2.27 11.76 12.51
CA LEU A 182 3.68 12.14 12.38
C LEU A 182 3.85 13.57 11.88
N VAL A 183 3.18 13.91 10.78
CA VAL A 183 3.26 15.25 10.20
C VAL A 183 2.75 16.33 11.17
N ARG A 184 1.65 16.06 11.86
CA ARG A 184 1.10 17.01 12.86
C ARG A 184 2.01 17.16 14.07
N GLN A 185 2.69 16.11 14.48
CA GLN A 185 3.71 16.13 15.53
C GLN A 185 4.91 17.02 15.12
N ASP A 186 5.42 16.87 13.89
CA ASP A 186 6.52 17.70 13.39
C ASP A 186 6.14 19.17 13.27
N LEU A 187 4.86 19.45 12.96
CA LEU A 187 4.29 20.80 12.99
C LEU A 187 3.97 21.31 14.41
N ARG A 188 4.23 20.51 15.45
CA ARG A 188 3.88 20.79 16.86
C ARG A 188 2.38 21.03 17.12
N ASP A 189 1.52 20.53 16.22
CA ASP A 189 0.07 20.55 16.38
C ASP A 189 -0.35 19.30 17.17
N TYR A 190 -0.04 19.30 18.47
CA TYR A 190 -0.14 18.13 19.33
C TYR A 190 -1.58 17.64 19.50
N ASP A 191 -2.55 18.54 19.47
CA ASP A 191 -3.97 18.15 19.55
C ASP A 191 -4.41 17.33 18.34
N LYS A 192 -4.05 17.80 17.13
CA LYS A 192 -4.37 17.07 15.90
C LYS A 192 -3.54 15.81 15.77
N ALA A 193 -2.28 15.81 16.20
CA ALA A 193 -1.45 14.62 16.24
C ALA A 193 -2.07 13.54 17.16
N THR A 194 -2.49 13.94 18.37
CA THR A 194 -3.19 13.07 19.33
C THR A 194 -4.45 12.46 18.71
N ALA A 195 -5.28 13.28 18.07
CA ALA A 195 -6.50 12.81 17.42
C ALA A 195 -6.20 11.81 16.29
N ALA A 196 -5.18 12.07 15.48
CA ALA A 196 -4.76 11.20 14.38
C ALA A 196 -4.22 9.85 14.89
N TYR A 197 -3.35 9.83 15.90
CA TYR A 197 -2.85 8.58 16.48
C TYR A 197 -3.94 7.75 17.15
N ARG A 198 -4.92 8.40 17.83
CA ARG A 198 -6.09 7.69 18.37
C ARG A 198 -6.90 7.03 17.26
N LYS A 199 -7.12 7.73 16.12
CA LYS A 199 -7.77 7.15 14.95
C LYS A 199 -6.99 5.98 14.34
N ALA A 200 -5.66 6.06 14.32
CA ALA A 200 -4.82 4.93 13.91
C ALA A 200 -5.04 3.70 14.81
N LEU A 201 -5.09 3.91 16.13
CA LEU A 201 -5.32 2.85 17.12
C LEU A 201 -6.77 2.31 17.08
N ASP A 202 -7.76 3.15 16.82
CA ASP A 202 -9.15 2.71 16.59
C ASP A 202 -9.24 1.73 15.41
N LYS A 203 -8.43 1.96 14.35
CA LYS A 203 -8.38 1.11 13.16
C LYS A 203 -7.51 -0.13 13.32
N LYS A 204 -6.44 0.00 14.10
CA LYS A 204 -5.48 -1.06 14.37
C LYS A 204 -5.04 -0.99 15.84
N PRO A 205 -5.76 -1.68 16.76
CA PRO A 205 -5.49 -1.63 18.20
C PRO A 205 -4.10 -2.14 18.61
N ASP A 206 -3.49 -3.01 17.80
CA ASP A 206 -2.14 -3.56 18.01
C ASP A 206 -1.01 -2.73 17.36
N TYR A 207 -1.27 -1.46 17.04
CA TYR A 207 -0.29 -0.58 16.39
C TYR A 207 0.67 0.04 17.43
N ALA A 208 1.67 -0.73 17.87
CA ALA A 208 2.62 -0.33 18.91
C ALA A 208 3.32 1.01 18.65
N GLU A 209 3.67 1.32 17.38
CA GLU A 209 4.28 2.60 17.01
C GLU A 209 3.32 3.79 17.20
N ALA A 210 2.04 3.59 16.89
CA ALA A 210 1.03 4.63 17.11
C ALA A 210 0.81 4.89 18.61
N ALA A 211 0.79 3.83 19.43
CA ALA A 211 0.71 3.97 20.88
C ALA A 211 1.93 4.68 21.48
N LEU A 212 3.15 4.36 21.00
CA LEU A 212 4.37 5.04 21.42
C LEU A 212 4.34 6.52 21.07
N ASN A 213 4.02 6.86 19.81
CA ASN A 213 4.00 8.26 19.37
C ASN A 213 2.85 9.05 20.01
N LEU A 214 1.72 8.40 20.30
CA LEU A 214 0.65 9.01 21.11
C LEU A 214 1.17 9.39 22.50
N GLY A 215 1.96 8.51 23.14
CA GLY A 215 2.59 8.82 24.42
C GLY A 215 3.52 10.02 24.34
N ILE A 216 4.37 10.08 23.30
CA ILE A 216 5.30 11.20 23.09
C ILE A 216 4.52 12.52 22.93
N VAL A 217 3.50 12.56 22.07
CA VAL A 217 2.73 13.76 21.80
C VAL A 217 1.95 14.24 23.02
N LEU A 218 1.34 13.33 23.78
CA LEU A 218 0.64 13.65 25.03
C LEU A 218 1.60 14.21 26.08
N GLN A 219 2.82 13.69 26.16
CA GLN A 219 3.86 14.18 27.04
C GLN A 219 4.30 15.60 26.65
N GLU A 220 4.53 15.86 25.35
CA GLU A 220 4.86 17.20 24.85
C GLU A 220 3.71 18.21 25.09
N ALA A 221 2.46 17.75 25.05
CA ALA A 221 1.28 18.55 25.40
C ALA A 221 1.10 18.75 26.93
N GLY A 222 1.92 18.09 27.77
CA GLY A 222 1.85 18.20 29.22
C GLY A 222 0.89 17.21 29.91
N ASP A 223 0.18 16.37 29.18
CA ASP A 223 -0.72 15.34 29.75
C ASP A 223 0.08 14.05 30.06
N LEU A 224 0.83 14.09 31.14
CA LEU A 224 1.71 12.98 31.57
C LEU A 224 0.93 11.71 31.93
N ASP A 225 -0.26 11.84 32.50
CA ASP A 225 -1.05 10.69 32.90
C ASP A 225 -1.56 9.91 31.67
N SER A 226 -2.04 10.60 30.67
CA SER A 226 -2.42 9.98 29.40
C SER A 226 -1.22 9.44 28.63
N ALA A 227 -0.09 10.15 28.66
CA ALA A 227 1.16 9.70 28.06
C ALA A 227 1.61 8.37 28.66
N MET A 228 1.60 8.24 29.98
CA MET A 228 1.96 6.99 30.67
C MET A 228 1.01 5.85 30.32
N ARG A 229 -0.29 6.09 30.13
CA ARG A 229 -1.24 5.07 29.65
C ARG A 229 -0.88 4.59 28.24
N ALA A 230 -0.56 5.53 27.33
CA ALA A 230 -0.15 5.20 25.98
C ALA A 230 1.20 4.44 25.93
N TYR A 231 2.17 4.80 26.78
CA TYR A 231 3.43 4.08 26.90
C TYR A 231 3.28 2.67 27.44
N ARG A 232 2.39 2.46 28.41
CA ARG A 232 2.06 1.11 28.90
C ARG A 232 1.50 0.24 27.77
N GLU A 233 0.60 0.80 26.98
CA GLU A 233 0.04 0.08 25.86
C GLU A 233 1.12 -0.23 24.80
N ALA A 234 1.97 0.72 24.45
CA ALA A 234 3.09 0.50 23.54
C ALA A 234 4.05 -0.59 24.05
N TYR A 235 4.35 -0.58 25.35
CA TYR A 235 5.21 -1.58 25.98
C TYR A 235 4.54 -2.95 26.02
N ARG A 236 3.26 -3.04 26.34
CA ARG A 236 2.46 -4.27 26.31
C ARG A 236 2.46 -4.92 24.93
N LEU A 237 2.25 -4.11 23.89
CA LEU A 237 2.24 -4.56 22.48
C LEU A 237 3.63 -4.94 21.99
N ARG A 238 4.65 -4.21 22.40
CA ARG A 238 6.04 -4.41 21.97
C ARG A 238 7.02 -4.10 23.12
N PRO A 239 7.39 -5.09 23.93
CA PRO A 239 8.34 -4.88 25.04
C PRO A 239 9.69 -4.30 24.63
N GLN A 240 10.11 -4.52 23.38
CA GLN A 240 11.34 -3.95 22.82
C GLN A 240 11.28 -2.41 22.64
N ALA A 241 10.08 -1.81 22.72
CA ALA A 241 9.92 -0.35 22.72
C ALA A 241 10.43 0.32 24.00
N PHE A 242 10.76 -0.44 25.06
CA PHE A 242 11.20 0.08 26.36
C PHE A 242 12.28 1.17 26.24
N GLY A 243 13.35 0.92 25.49
CA GLY A 243 14.43 1.90 25.33
C GLY A 243 13.96 3.22 24.71
N LYS A 244 13.05 3.18 23.74
CA LYS A 244 12.45 4.37 23.13
C LYS A 244 11.55 5.12 24.12
N ILE A 245 10.77 4.38 24.90
CA ILE A 245 9.91 4.97 25.95
C ILE A 245 10.77 5.66 27.02
N ALA A 246 11.81 4.98 27.50
CA ALA A 246 12.71 5.53 28.50
C ALA A 246 13.40 6.82 27.98
N MET A 247 13.86 6.81 26.73
CA MET A 247 14.45 7.98 26.09
C MET A 247 13.41 9.12 25.95
N ALA A 248 12.20 8.85 25.51
CA ALA A 248 11.14 9.87 25.41
C ALA A 248 10.84 10.50 26.76
N LEU A 249 10.72 9.70 27.82
CA LEU A 249 10.45 10.18 29.17
C LEU A 249 11.56 11.07 29.76
N THR A 250 12.80 10.87 29.32
CA THR A 250 13.96 11.63 29.85
C THR A 250 14.31 12.84 29.01
N SER A 251 13.98 12.87 27.70
CA SER A 251 14.41 13.91 26.77
C SER A 251 13.39 15.03 26.55
N ALA A 252 12.13 14.83 26.91
CA ALA A 252 11.10 15.83 26.71
C ALA A 252 11.13 16.92 27.78
N SER A 253 10.72 18.15 27.43
CA SER A 253 10.65 19.30 28.34
C SER A 253 9.74 19.05 29.55
N HIS A 254 8.71 18.21 29.41
CA HIS A 254 7.80 17.78 30.47
C HIS A 254 8.09 16.33 30.91
N GLY A 255 9.28 15.83 30.63
CA GLY A 255 9.71 14.49 30.98
C GLY A 255 9.93 14.28 32.48
N ARG A 256 9.88 13.03 32.90
CA ARG A 256 10.22 12.60 34.25
C ARG A 256 11.52 11.82 34.22
N LEU A 257 12.52 12.27 34.99
CA LEU A 257 13.78 11.52 35.09
C LEU A 257 13.54 10.24 35.87
N TRP A 258 13.75 9.10 35.19
CA TRP A 258 13.74 7.78 35.82
C TRP A 258 15.17 7.33 36.09
N ILE A 259 15.57 7.36 37.38
CA ILE A 259 16.91 6.96 37.81
C ILE A 259 16.99 5.43 37.95
N ASP A 260 15.85 4.76 38.14
CA ASP A 260 15.76 3.30 38.32
C ASP A 260 14.97 2.68 37.14
N GLU A 261 15.70 1.96 36.28
CA GLU A 261 15.13 1.22 35.15
C GLU A 261 14.12 0.15 35.60
N ALA A 262 14.36 -0.52 36.72
CA ALA A 262 13.45 -1.53 37.24
C ALA A 262 12.13 -0.90 37.72
N ALA A 263 12.17 0.29 38.32
CA ALA A 263 10.97 1.05 38.69
C ALA A 263 10.18 1.48 37.46
N LEU A 264 10.86 1.92 36.39
CA LEU A 264 10.19 2.26 35.14
C LEU A 264 9.52 1.03 34.50
N ARG A 265 10.22 -0.11 34.46
CA ARG A 265 9.64 -1.37 33.94
C ARG A 265 8.40 -1.78 34.73
N ARG A 266 8.43 -1.70 36.07
CA ARG A 266 7.26 -1.96 36.91
C ARG A 266 6.11 -1.01 36.61
N SER A 267 6.39 0.27 36.41
CA SER A 267 5.38 1.28 36.08
C SER A 267 4.73 1.09 34.70
N LEU A 268 5.43 0.45 33.76
CA LEU A 268 4.93 0.17 32.40
C LEU A 268 4.23 -1.21 32.32
N GLY A 269 4.59 -2.15 33.18
CA GLY A 269 4.08 -3.53 33.13
C GLY A 269 2.91 -3.82 34.09
N GLY A 270 2.55 -2.85 34.93
CA GLY A 270 1.51 -2.97 36.00
C GLY A 270 0.14 -2.46 35.54
#